data_81004c5518bd802a196c42d63064bebd
#
_entry.id   81004c5518bd802a196c42d63064bebd
#
_cell.length_a   1.000
_cell.length_b   1.000
_cell.length_c   1.000
_cell.angle_alpha   90.00
_cell.angle_beta   90.00
_cell.angle_gamma   90.00
#
_symmetry.space_group_name_H-M   'P 1'
#
loop_
_entity.id
_entity.type
_entity.pdbx_description
1 polymer ?
#
loop_
_entity_poly.entity_id
_entity_poly.type
_entity_poly.pdbx_seq_one_letter_code
_entity_poly.pdbx_strand_id
1 'polypeptide(L)'
;MELRRVVVTGLGALTPIGNTKDEYWEALVSGKSGAGPITYFDAEKFKTKFACELKNFEPTKFIDRKLVNRMDRFTQYAMVASDEAILDAKLDLNVVDKLRVGVIWGAGIGGLETFQDEVLNFAAGDGTPRFNPFFIPKMIADIAPGNISIKHGFMGPNYTTVSACASSANAMIDALNYIRLGYCDVIVTGGSEAAVTKAGMGGFNAMHALSTRNESPETASRPFDATRDGFVLGEGAGAIILEDYEHAKARGAKIYAEVLGGGLSSDAYHMTAPHPDGIGVIAVMKNCLDNAGLKPEDVDHINTHGTSTPLGDVAELKAITEVFGEHAKNININSTKSMTGHLLGAAGAVESIAAILAMEHGIVPPTINHSVVDENIDAQLNLTLNKAQKRDVRVAMSNTFGFGGHNACVLFKKLD
;
A
#
# COMPACT_ATOMS: atom_id res chain seq x y z
N MET A 1 5.41 18.43 25.89
CA MET A 1 4.27 17.46 25.80
C MET A 1 4.90 16.11 25.53
N GLU A 2 4.61 15.13 26.37
CA GLU A 2 5.04 13.76 26.10
C GLU A 2 4.17 13.17 24.99
N LEU A 3 4.79 12.60 23.95
CA LEU A 3 4.08 12.00 22.85
C LEU A 3 3.53 10.64 23.27
N ARG A 4 2.28 10.35 22.88
CA ARG A 4 1.67 9.04 23.15
C ARG A 4 2.31 7.96 22.28
N ARG A 5 2.40 6.74 22.81
CA ARG A 5 2.78 5.57 22.03
C ARG A 5 1.60 5.12 21.17
N VAL A 6 1.89 4.64 19.96
CA VAL A 6 0.87 4.23 19.00
C VAL A 6 1.13 2.80 18.54
N VAL A 7 0.10 1.98 18.59
CA VAL A 7 0.20 0.55 18.27
C VAL A 7 -0.80 0.15 17.18
N VAL A 8 -0.49 -0.94 16.52
CA VAL A 8 -1.36 -1.59 15.54
C VAL A 8 -2.18 -2.64 16.24
N THR A 9 -3.52 -2.52 16.21
CA THR A 9 -4.43 -3.47 16.87
C THR A 9 -5.31 -4.25 15.91
N GLY A 10 -5.38 -3.86 14.63
CA GLY A 10 -6.16 -4.58 13.63
C GLY A 10 -5.62 -4.41 12.23
N LEU A 11 -5.79 -5.43 11.40
CA LEU A 11 -5.33 -5.51 10.02
C LEU A 11 -6.46 -6.03 9.13
N GLY A 12 -6.56 -5.47 7.92
CA GLY A 12 -7.46 -5.96 6.88
C GLY A 12 -6.82 -5.80 5.51
N ALA A 13 -6.92 -6.81 4.67
CA ALA A 13 -6.28 -6.82 3.35
C ALA A 13 -7.18 -7.42 2.28
N LEU A 14 -7.35 -6.68 1.19
CA LEU A 14 -8.01 -7.12 -0.02
C LEU A 14 -7.04 -6.94 -1.18
N THR A 15 -6.46 -8.03 -1.68
CA THR A 15 -5.33 -8.01 -2.61
C THR A 15 -5.51 -9.01 -3.76
N PRO A 16 -4.76 -8.89 -4.86
CA PRO A 16 -4.82 -9.84 -5.98
C PRO A 16 -4.48 -11.30 -5.61
N ILE A 17 -3.88 -11.52 -4.44
CA ILE A 17 -3.44 -12.85 -3.99
C ILE A 17 -4.19 -13.39 -2.76
N GLY A 18 -5.07 -12.58 -2.16
CA GLY A 18 -5.93 -12.97 -1.04
C GLY A 18 -6.94 -11.88 -0.71
N ASN A 19 -8.16 -12.28 -0.35
CA ASN A 19 -9.27 -11.38 -0.04
C ASN A 19 -9.43 -11.10 1.46
N THR A 20 -8.56 -11.69 2.27
CA THR A 20 -8.40 -11.44 3.72
C THR A 20 -6.93 -11.35 4.07
N LYS A 21 -6.59 -10.79 5.24
CA LYS A 21 -5.20 -10.72 5.72
C LYS A 21 -4.54 -12.09 5.84
N ASP A 22 -5.31 -13.11 6.21
CA ASP A 22 -4.79 -14.47 6.39
C ASP A 22 -4.51 -15.14 5.03
N GLU A 23 -5.43 -15.05 4.07
CA GLU A 23 -5.20 -15.49 2.69
C GLU A 23 -4.03 -14.75 2.04
N TYR A 24 -3.94 -13.43 2.28
CA TYR A 24 -2.84 -12.60 1.81
C TYR A 24 -1.50 -13.10 2.36
N TRP A 25 -1.44 -13.37 3.67
CA TRP A 25 -0.22 -13.88 4.31
C TRP A 25 0.21 -15.25 3.76
N GLU A 26 -0.72 -16.20 3.66
CA GLU A 26 -0.43 -17.53 3.11
C GLU A 26 0.10 -17.44 1.66
N ALA A 27 -0.51 -16.58 0.85
CA ALA A 27 -0.07 -16.34 -0.53
C ALA A 27 1.31 -15.68 -0.60
N LEU A 28 1.60 -14.72 0.29
CA LEU A 28 2.92 -14.07 0.38
C LEU A 28 4.02 -15.10 0.71
N VAL A 29 3.83 -15.91 1.74
CA VAL A 29 4.83 -16.90 2.16
C VAL A 29 5.06 -17.98 1.11
N SER A 30 3.99 -18.37 0.39
CA SER A 30 4.08 -19.34 -0.69
C SER A 30 4.64 -18.79 -2.01
N GLY A 31 4.83 -17.46 -2.13
CA GLY A 31 5.33 -16.84 -3.34
C GLY A 31 4.33 -16.86 -4.50
N LYS A 32 3.04 -16.64 -4.23
CA LYS A 32 1.97 -16.68 -5.25
C LYS A 32 1.92 -15.38 -6.04
N SER A 33 2.00 -15.45 -7.38
CA SER A 33 1.76 -14.30 -8.25
C SER A 33 0.28 -14.03 -8.43
N GLY A 34 -0.12 -12.74 -8.32
CA GLY A 34 -1.48 -12.27 -8.60
C GLY A 34 -1.71 -11.83 -10.04
N ALA A 35 -0.64 -11.77 -10.85
CA ALA A 35 -0.74 -11.30 -12.23
C ALA A 35 -1.43 -12.31 -13.13
N GLY A 36 -2.24 -11.80 -14.05
CA GLY A 36 -2.94 -12.59 -15.05
C GLY A 36 -3.55 -11.71 -16.14
N PRO A 37 -4.11 -12.29 -17.19
CA PRO A 37 -4.78 -11.53 -18.25
C PRO A 37 -5.86 -10.60 -17.68
N ILE A 38 -5.99 -9.40 -18.24
CA ILE A 38 -7.07 -8.47 -17.88
C ILE A 38 -8.41 -9.08 -18.25
N THR A 39 -9.35 -9.06 -17.29
CA THR A 39 -10.71 -9.59 -17.46
C THR A 39 -11.79 -8.51 -17.51
N TYR A 40 -11.52 -7.30 -17.05
CA TYR A 40 -12.49 -6.21 -16.93
C TYR A 40 -12.87 -5.55 -18.26
N PHE A 41 -11.98 -5.66 -19.26
CA PHE A 41 -12.22 -5.12 -20.60
C PHE A 41 -11.36 -5.84 -21.65
N ASP A 42 -11.70 -5.68 -22.92
CA ASP A 42 -10.87 -6.15 -24.03
C ASP A 42 -9.55 -5.36 -24.10
N ALA A 43 -8.45 -6.04 -23.80
CA ALA A 43 -7.10 -5.48 -23.77
C ALA A 43 -6.28 -5.79 -25.05
N GLU A 44 -6.88 -6.35 -26.12
CA GLU A 44 -6.13 -6.79 -27.30
C GLU A 44 -5.28 -5.69 -27.94
N LYS A 45 -5.79 -4.44 -27.94
CA LYS A 45 -5.10 -3.28 -28.52
C LYS A 45 -4.13 -2.60 -27.57
N PHE A 46 -4.02 -3.03 -26.30
CA PHE A 46 -3.11 -2.44 -25.32
C PHE A 46 -1.72 -3.08 -25.44
N LYS A 47 -0.68 -2.29 -25.12
CA LYS A 47 0.70 -2.79 -25.05
C LYS A 47 0.85 -3.83 -23.94
N THR A 48 0.28 -3.55 -22.77
CA THR A 48 0.18 -4.47 -21.64
C THR A 48 -1.22 -5.03 -21.55
N LYS A 49 -1.35 -6.36 -21.56
CA LYS A 49 -2.62 -7.08 -21.61
C LYS A 49 -2.94 -7.83 -20.31
N PHE A 50 -2.20 -7.57 -19.25
CA PHE A 50 -2.30 -8.22 -17.96
C PHE A 50 -2.22 -7.22 -16.82
N ALA A 51 -2.73 -7.63 -15.67
CA ALA A 51 -2.71 -6.86 -14.42
C ALA A 51 -2.84 -7.80 -13.22
N CYS A 52 -2.67 -7.29 -12.03
CA CYS A 52 -3.02 -7.94 -10.78
C CYS A 52 -4.42 -7.49 -10.34
N GLU A 53 -5.45 -8.08 -10.95
CA GLU A 53 -6.86 -7.88 -10.57
C GLU A 53 -7.22 -8.68 -9.32
N LEU A 54 -8.21 -8.22 -8.55
CA LEU A 54 -8.80 -9.00 -7.46
C LEU A 54 -9.43 -10.30 -8.00
N LYS A 55 -9.25 -11.41 -7.28
CA LYS A 55 -9.77 -12.71 -7.66
C LYS A 55 -11.00 -13.07 -6.80
N ASN A 56 -12.07 -13.54 -7.46
CA ASN A 56 -13.29 -14.02 -6.78
C ASN A 56 -13.92 -13.01 -5.81
N PHE A 57 -13.70 -11.72 -6.04
CA PHE A 57 -14.27 -10.66 -5.22
C PHE A 57 -15.68 -10.31 -5.72
N GLU A 58 -16.65 -10.41 -4.82
CA GLU A 58 -18.04 -10.04 -5.06
C GLU A 58 -18.49 -9.05 -3.97
N PRO A 59 -18.57 -7.75 -4.28
CA PRO A 59 -18.82 -6.72 -3.26
C PRO A 59 -20.15 -6.88 -2.54
N THR A 60 -21.17 -7.45 -3.20
CA THR A 60 -22.50 -7.66 -2.61
C THR A 60 -22.54 -8.67 -1.47
N LYS A 61 -21.47 -9.45 -1.27
CA LYS A 61 -21.32 -10.31 -0.09
C LYS A 61 -20.96 -9.52 1.18
N PHE A 62 -20.45 -8.31 1.04
CA PHE A 62 -19.92 -7.49 2.13
C PHE A 62 -20.68 -6.16 2.29
N ILE A 63 -21.23 -5.64 1.21
CA ILE A 63 -21.86 -4.32 1.13
C ILE A 63 -23.26 -4.46 0.53
N ASP A 64 -24.25 -3.75 1.09
CA ASP A 64 -25.60 -3.71 0.54
C ASP A 64 -25.58 -3.33 -0.95
N ARG A 65 -26.34 -4.03 -1.77
CA ARG A 65 -26.37 -3.86 -3.24
C ARG A 65 -26.68 -2.42 -3.67
N LYS A 66 -27.53 -1.70 -2.91
CA LYS A 66 -27.85 -0.30 -3.22
C LYS A 66 -26.64 0.61 -2.97
N LEU A 67 -25.84 0.31 -1.96
CA LEU A 67 -24.61 1.04 -1.66
C LEU A 67 -23.51 0.71 -2.66
N VAL A 68 -23.34 -0.54 -3.07
CA VAL A 68 -22.39 -0.94 -4.13
C VAL A 68 -22.59 -0.08 -5.38
N ASN A 69 -23.84 0.12 -5.83
CA ASN A 69 -24.14 0.93 -7.01
C ASN A 69 -23.82 2.42 -6.86
N ARG A 70 -23.62 2.90 -5.62
CA ARG A 70 -23.29 4.29 -5.29
C ARG A 70 -21.82 4.52 -4.99
N MET A 71 -20.99 3.50 -5.12
CA MET A 71 -19.55 3.53 -4.85
C MET A 71 -18.77 3.12 -6.10
N ASP A 72 -17.62 3.76 -6.32
CA ASP A 72 -16.60 3.24 -7.23
C ASP A 72 -15.89 2.05 -6.56
N ARG A 73 -15.21 1.22 -7.35
CA ARG A 73 -14.53 0.01 -6.85
C ARG A 73 -13.50 0.33 -5.75
N PHE A 74 -12.72 1.42 -5.88
CA PHE A 74 -11.74 1.77 -4.85
C PHE A 74 -12.39 2.02 -3.48
N THR A 75 -13.59 2.60 -3.45
CA THR A 75 -14.37 2.80 -2.21
C THR A 75 -14.91 1.48 -1.68
N GLN A 76 -15.39 0.58 -2.56
CA GLN A 76 -15.84 -0.76 -2.15
C GLN A 76 -14.71 -1.54 -1.50
N TYR A 77 -13.49 -1.47 -2.06
CA TYR A 77 -12.30 -2.12 -1.50
C TYR A 77 -11.94 -1.54 -0.12
N ALA A 78 -11.99 -0.22 0.01
CA ALA A 78 -11.76 0.46 1.28
C ALA A 78 -12.73 -0.02 2.37
N MET A 79 -14.03 -0.12 2.03
CA MET A 79 -15.06 -0.59 2.97
C MET A 79 -14.80 -2.00 3.46
N VAL A 80 -14.43 -2.92 2.56
CA VAL A 80 -14.22 -4.33 2.90
C VAL A 80 -12.95 -4.49 3.77
N ALA A 81 -11.84 -3.87 3.36
CA ALA A 81 -10.61 -3.95 4.14
C ALA A 81 -10.74 -3.29 5.52
N SER A 82 -11.44 -2.13 5.62
CA SER A 82 -11.65 -1.48 6.90
C SER A 82 -12.56 -2.28 7.84
N ASP A 83 -13.60 -2.93 7.31
CA ASP A 83 -14.45 -3.82 8.09
C ASP A 83 -13.66 -4.99 8.70
N GLU A 84 -12.79 -5.62 7.90
CA GLU A 84 -11.91 -6.68 8.39
C GLU A 84 -10.98 -6.17 9.49
N ALA A 85 -10.34 -5.00 9.29
CA ALA A 85 -9.42 -4.42 10.27
C ALA A 85 -10.12 -4.08 11.60
N ILE A 86 -11.32 -3.52 11.54
CA ILE A 86 -12.14 -3.20 12.73
C ILE A 86 -12.54 -4.48 13.48
N LEU A 87 -12.93 -5.52 12.73
CA LEU A 87 -13.27 -6.83 13.31
C LEU A 87 -12.04 -7.50 13.94
N ASP A 88 -10.91 -7.46 13.26
CA ASP A 88 -9.64 -8.03 13.73
C ASP A 88 -9.16 -7.31 15.01
N ALA A 89 -9.31 -5.98 15.07
CA ALA A 89 -9.04 -5.18 16.26
C ALA A 89 -9.98 -5.49 17.43
N LYS A 90 -11.09 -6.18 17.19
CA LYS A 90 -12.17 -6.38 18.18
C LYS A 90 -12.59 -5.07 18.84
N LEU A 91 -12.69 -4.01 18.05
CA LEU A 91 -13.11 -2.69 18.53
C LEU A 91 -14.60 -2.71 18.82
N ASP A 92 -14.99 -2.54 20.10
CA ASP A 92 -16.40 -2.49 20.48
C ASP A 92 -17.02 -1.13 20.09
N LEU A 93 -17.77 -1.14 19.00
CA LEU A 93 -18.40 0.06 18.43
C LEU A 93 -19.54 0.64 19.30
N ASN A 94 -19.98 -0.07 20.35
CA ASN A 94 -20.97 0.44 21.31
C ASN A 94 -20.33 1.15 22.50
N VAL A 95 -19.04 0.92 22.75
CA VAL A 95 -18.31 1.44 23.91
C VAL A 95 -17.31 2.52 23.52
N VAL A 96 -16.67 2.42 22.36
CA VAL A 96 -15.66 3.38 21.92
C VAL A 96 -16.26 4.77 21.74
N ASP A 97 -15.55 5.80 22.23
CA ASP A 97 -15.94 7.20 21.97
C ASP A 97 -15.72 7.54 20.50
N LYS A 98 -16.79 7.59 19.74
CA LYS A 98 -16.78 7.83 18.30
C LYS A 98 -16.26 9.21 17.90
N LEU A 99 -16.28 10.19 18.80
CA LEU A 99 -15.63 11.49 18.60
C LEU A 99 -14.10 11.39 18.62
N ARG A 100 -13.58 10.32 19.20
CA ARG A 100 -12.15 10.02 19.32
C ARG A 100 -11.65 8.99 18.30
N VAL A 101 -12.52 8.51 17.40
CA VAL A 101 -12.16 7.60 16.30
C VAL A 101 -12.13 8.37 14.99
N GLY A 102 -10.96 8.46 14.36
CA GLY A 102 -10.76 9.09 13.05
C GLY A 102 -10.66 8.07 11.92
N VAL A 103 -10.75 8.58 10.67
CA VAL A 103 -10.46 7.82 9.44
C VAL A 103 -9.57 8.67 8.54
N ILE A 104 -8.31 8.25 8.35
CA ILE A 104 -7.35 8.91 7.46
C ILE A 104 -6.92 7.89 6.42
N TRP A 105 -7.22 8.16 5.15
CA TRP A 105 -7.14 7.17 4.09
C TRP A 105 -6.29 7.63 2.92
N GLY A 106 -5.56 6.74 2.26
CA GLY A 106 -4.78 7.03 1.07
C GLY A 106 -5.50 6.57 -0.21
N ALA A 107 -5.55 7.42 -1.22
CA ALA A 107 -5.96 7.06 -2.57
C ALA A 107 -5.14 7.88 -3.57
N GLY A 108 -4.49 7.22 -4.52
CA GLY A 108 -3.63 7.90 -5.49
C GLY A 108 -4.42 8.60 -6.59
N ILE A 109 -5.50 7.99 -7.07
CA ILE A 109 -6.31 8.46 -8.20
C ILE A 109 -7.79 8.59 -7.79
N GLY A 110 -8.32 7.64 -7.03
CA GLY A 110 -9.75 7.60 -6.68
C GLY A 110 -10.61 6.95 -7.76
N GLY A 111 -11.83 7.45 -8.00
CA GLY A 111 -12.85 6.84 -8.85
C GLY A 111 -12.62 6.97 -10.35
N LEU A 112 -11.49 6.45 -10.84
CA LEU A 112 -11.09 6.55 -12.25
C LEU A 112 -12.05 5.81 -13.19
N GLU A 113 -12.57 4.65 -12.80
CA GLU A 113 -13.54 3.90 -13.61
C GLU A 113 -14.83 4.70 -13.77
N THR A 114 -15.36 5.22 -12.68
CA THR A 114 -16.55 6.08 -12.72
C THR A 114 -16.36 7.29 -13.62
N PHE A 115 -15.21 7.97 -13.51
CA PHE A 115 -14.90 9.12 -14.37
C PHE A 115 -14.86 8.72 -15.85
N GLN A 116 -14.12 7.65 -16.17
CA GLN A 116 -14.02 7.13 -17.53
C GLN A 116 -15.39 6.81 -18.13
N ASP A 117 -16.22 6.07 -17.40
CA ASP A 117 -17.50 5.58 -17.91
C ASP A 117 -18.51 6.71 -18.11
N GLU A 118 -18.60 7.66 -17.18
CA GLU A 118 -19.49 8.81 -17.31
C GLU A 118 -19.09 9.72 -18.49
N VAL A 119 -17.79 9.94 -18.70
CA VAL A 119 -17.30 10.74 -19.84
C VAL A 119 -17.53 10.02 -21.17
N LEU A 120 -17.30 8.72 -21.24
CA LEU A 120 -17.55 7.93 -22.46
C LEU A 120 -19.05 7.88 -22.79
N ASN A 121 -19.91 7.70 -21.79
CA ASN A 121 -21.36 7.70 -21.98
C ASN A 121 -21.86 9.07 -22.48
N PHE A 122 -21.36 10.16 -21.90
CA PHE A 122 -21.67 11.50 -22.38
C PHE A 122 -21.22 11.73 -23.83
N ALA A 123 -19.98 11.32 -24.15
CA ALA A 123 -19.42 11.50 -25.51
C ALA A 123 -20.14 10.67 -26.59
N ALA A 124 -20.71 9.52 -26.21
CA ALA A 124 -21.50 8.67 -27.10
C ALA A 124 -22.97 9.11 -27.26
N GLY A 125 -23.41 10.09 -26.44
CA GLY A 125 -24.79 10.58 -26.43
C GLY A 125 -25.05 11.72 -27.44
N ASP A 126 -26.19 12.38 -27.25
CA ASP A 126 -26.68 13.49 -28.11
C ASP A 126 -26.16 14.87 -27.66
N GLY A 127 -25.19 14.93 -26.72
CA GLY A 127 -24.66 16.15 -26.13
C GLY A 127 -25.49 16.69 -24.96
N THR A 128 -26.60 16.03 -24.60
CA THR A 128 -27.35 16.39 -23.39
C THR A 128 -26.58 15.93 -22.14
N PRO A 129 -26.30 16.80 -21.15
CA PRO A 129 -25.47 16.45 -19.97
C PRO A 129 -26.27 15.59 -18.98
N ARG A 130 -26.45 14.33 -19.31
CA ARG A 130 -27.13 13.32 -18.46
C ARG A 130 -26.08 12.50 -17.72
N PHE A 131 -25.63 12.97 -16.56
CA PHE A 131 -24.70 12.27 -15.69
C PHE A 131 -25.42 11.56 -14.55
N ASN A 132 -24.82 10.51 -14.03
CA ASN A 132 -25.29 9.84 -12.83
C ASN A 132 -25.28 10.84 -11.63
N PRO A 133 -26.37 10.96 -10.83
CA PRO A 133 -26.40 11.83 -9.67
C PRO A 133 -25.27 11.58 -8.65
N PHE A 134 -24.73 10.37 -8.64
CA PHE A 134 -23.61 9.96 -7.78
C PHE A 134 -22.24 10.09 -8.48
N PHE A 135 -22.16 10.64 -9.71
CA PHE A 135 -20.90 10.76 -10.44
C PHE A 135 -19.80 11.40 -9.59
N ILE A 136 -20.01 12.62 -9.14
CA ILE A 136 -18.99 13.33 -8.35
C ILE A 136 -18.72 12.62 -7.02
N PRO A 137 -19.72 12.25 -6.19
CA PRO A 137 -19.46 11.50 -4.96
C PRO A 137 -18.74 10.17 -5.15
N LYS A 138 -18.92 9.48 -6.26
CA LYS A 138 -18.21 8.23 -6.57
C LYS A 138 -16.76 8.47 -6.97
N MET A 139 -16.48 9.61 -7.63
CA MET A 139 -15.19 9.88 -8.24
C MET A 139 -14.17 10.44 -7.25
N ILE A 140 -14.59 11.32 -6.31
CA ILE A 140 -13.66 12.02 -5.43
C ILE A 140 -12.98 11.07 -4.44
N ALA A 141 -11.68 11.28 -4.22
CA ALA A 141 -10.84 10.36 -3.42
C ALA A 141 -11.25 10.30 -1.93
N ASP A 142 -11.78 11.39 -1.38
CA ASP A 142 -12.17 11.54 0.03
C ASP A 142 -13.47 10.80 0.40
N ILE A 143 -14.17 10.25 -0.59
CA ILE A 143 -15.41 9.53 -0.33
C ILE A 143 -15.16 8.18 0.35
N ALA A 144 -13.99 7.58 0.21
CA ALA A 144 -13.65 6.32 0.86
C ALA A 144 -13.66 6.45 2.40
N PRO A 145 -12.87 7.35 3.03
CA PRO A 145 -12.97 7.56 4.47
C PRO A 145 -14.35 8.10 4.90
N GLY A 146 -15.01 8.90 4.05
CA GLY A 146 -16.38 9.37 4.30
C GLY A 146 -17.36 8.21 4.48
N ASN A 147 -17.35 7.22 3.58
CA ASN A 147 -18.22 6.05 3.69
C ASN A 147 -17.89 5.16 4.89
N ILE A 148 -16.60 4.97 5.22
CA ILE A 148 -16.18 4.24 6.42
C ILE A 148 -16.74 4.93 7.68
N SER A 149 -16.58 6.25 7.78
CA SER A 149 -17.12 7.03 8.91
C SER A 149 -18.62 6.97 9.01
N ILE A 150 -19.36 7.10 7.91
CA ILE A 150 -20.81 7.01 7.87
C ILE A 150 -21.29 5.65 8.37
N LYS A 151 -20.65 4.57 7.89
CA LYS A 151 -21.02 3.20 8.26
C LYS A 151 -20.87 2.93 9.75
N HIS A 152 -19.74 3.36 10.34
CA HIS A 152 -19.39 3.03 11.73
C HIS A 152 -19.73 4.14 12.73
N GLY A 153 -20.14 5.32 12.24
CA GLY A 153 -20.46 6.48 13.05
C GLY A 153 -19.22 7.16 13.65
N PHE A 154 -18.04 7.05 13.00
CA PHE A 154 -16.82 7.70 13.47
C PHE A 154 -16.85 9.20 13.16
N MET A 155 -16.53 10.03 14.15
CA MET A 155 -16.68 11.49 14.10
C MET A 155 -15.39 12.25 14.41
N GLY A 156 -14.26 11.55 14.52
CA GLY A 156 -12.93 12.14 14.59
C GLY A 156 -12.46 12.71 13.23
N PRO A 157 -11.18 13.09 13.08
CA PRO A 157 -10.62 13.57 11.82
C PRO A 157 -10.92 12.60 10.67
N ASN A 158 -11.38 13.16 9.52
CA ASN A 158 -11.75 12.38 8.35
C ASN A 158 -11.29 13.08 7.09
N TYR A 159 -10.33 12.50 6.38
CA TYR A 159 -9.83 13.03 5.11
C TYR A 159 -8.97 11.99 4.37
N THR A 160 -8.63 12.33 3.11
CA THR A 160 -7.75 11.51 2.26
C THR A 160 -6.43 12.23 2.00
N THR A 161 -5.34 11.47 2.08
CA THR A 161 -4.03 11.88 1.56
C THR A 161 -3.89 11.45 0.10
N VAL A 162 -3.38 12.36 -0.72
CA VAL A 162 -3.12 12.12 -2.15
C VAL A 162 -1.67 12.49 -2.44
N SER A 163 -0.82 11.46 -2.60
CA SER A 163 0.61 11.57 -2.91
C SER A 163 1.06 10.40 -3.79
N ALA A 164 0.27 10.13 -4.82
CA ALA A 164 0.48 9.02 -5.75
C ALA A 164 0.69 7.68 -5.01
N CYS A 165 1.79 6.96 -5.30
CA CYS A 165 2.06 5.66 -4.68
C CYS A 165 2.31 5.75 -3.16
N ALA A 166 2.69 6.92 -2.61
CA ALA A 166 2.95 7.14 -1.19
C ALA A 166 1.68 7.44 -0.37
N SER A 167 0.50 7.52 -1.00
CA SER A 167 -0.74 8.00 -0.35
C SER A 167 -1.07 7.28 0.95
N SER A 168 -1.11 5.96 0.97
CA SER A 168 -1.45 5.21 2.19
C SER A 168 -0.35 5.26 3.27
N ALA A 169 0.93 5.37 2.88
CA ALA A 169 2.01 5.59 3.84
C ALA A 169 1.89 6.97 4.50
N ASN A 170 1.55 8.01 3.73
CA ASN A 170 1.27 9.34 4.29
C ASN A 170 0.06 9.31 5.22
N ALA A 171 -1.02 8.60 4.84
CA ALA A 171 -2.19 8.43 5.71
C ALA A 171 -1.82 7.81 7.07
N MET A 172 -0.96 6.78 7.07
CA MET A 172 -0.48 6.16 8.31
C MET A 172 0.39 7.10 9.15
N ILE A 173 1.26 7.90 8.51
CA ILE A 173 2.11 8.88 9.21
C ILE A 173 1.27 9.99 9.83
N ASP A 174 0.26 10.48 9.11
CA ASP A 174 -0.68 11.47 9.65
C ASP A 174 -1.47 10.87 10.82
N ALA A 175 -2.00 9.65 10.67
CA ALA A 175 -2.71 8.94 11.74
C ALA A 175 -1.83 8.76 12.99
N LEU A 176 -0.56 8.34 12.81
CA LEU A 176 0.42 8.25 13.88
C LEU A 176 0.55 9.59 14.62
N ASN A 177 0.70 10.69 13.89
CA ASN A 177 0.89 12.01 14.48
C ASN A 177 -0.36 12.52 15.21
N TYR A 178 -1.57 12.29 14.67
CA TYR A 178 -2.81 12.66 15.35
C TYR A 178 -2.99 11.94 16.69
N ILE A 179 -2.67 10.65 16.74
CA ILE A 179 -2.74 9.89 18.01
C ILE A 179 -1.63 10.32 18.97
N ARG A 180 -0.39 10.46 18.49
CA ARG A 180 0.75 10.95 19.31
C ARG A 180 0.46 12.28 19.99
N LEU A 181 -0.21 13.18 19.29
CA LEU A 181 -0.59 14.50 19.78
C LEU A 181 -1.88 14.49 20.62
N GLY A 182 -2.54 13.35 20.77
CA GLY A 182 -3.73 13.19 21.60
C GLY A 182 -5.03 13.69 20.96
N TYR A 183 -5.08 13.95 19.66
CA TYR A 183 -6.32 14.35 18.97
C TYR A 183 -7.33 13.19 18.84
N CYS A 184 -6.83 11.96 18.70
CA CYS A 184 -7.63 10.74 18.62
C CYS A 184 -7.06 9.67 19.53
N ASP A 185 -7.88 8.66 19.83
CA ASP A 185 -7.44 7.45 20.53
C ASP A 185 -7.32 6.27 19.56
N VAL A 186 -8.13 6.27 18.49
CA VAL A 186 -8.13 5.25 17.44
C VAL A 186 -8.24 5.92 16.07
N ILE A 187 -7.50 5.44 15.07
CA ILE A 187 -7.66 5.84 13.67
C ILE A 187 -7.67 4.60 12.79
N VAL A 188 -8.72 4.51 11.96
CA VAL A 188 -8.75 3.61 10.81
C VAL A 188 -7.95 4.27 9.69
N THR A 189 -6.83 3.67 9.32
CA THR A 189 -5.94 4.19 8.28
C THR A 189 -5.59 3.12 7.26
N GLY A 190 -5.03 3.51 6.15
CA GLY A 190 -4.65 2.61 5.07
C GLY A 190 -4.83 3.26 3.72
N GLY A 191 -5.20 2.48 2.71
CA GLY A 191 -5.46 3.00 1.38
C GLY A 191 -6.10 1.99 0.45
N SER A 192 -6.70 2.49 -0.62
CA SER A 192 -7.35 1.69 -1.66
C SER A 192 -7.15 2.29 -3.05
N GLU A 193 -7.07 1.42 -4.05
CA GLU A 193 -6.96 1.83 -5.45
C GLU A 193 -7.63 0.80 -6.38
N ALA A 194 -8.27 1.28 -7.46
CA ALA A 194 -8.93 0.48 -8.49
C ALA A 194 -8.64 1.04 -9.89
N ALA A 195 -7.35 1.12 -10.23
CA ALA A 195 -6.90 1.77 -11.46
C ALA A 195 -6.78 0.84 -12.66
N VAL A 196 -7.14 -0.46 -12.55
CA VAL A 196 -7.18 -1.40 -13.67
C VAL A 196 -8.41 -1.10 -14.53
N THR A 197 -8.29 -0.04 -15.32
CA THR A 197 -9.30 0.49 -16.25
C THR A 197 -8.66 0.78 -17.60
N LYS A 198 -9.46 1.02 -18.64
CA LYS A 198 -8.92 1.40 -19.96
C LYS A 198 -8.07 2.67 -19.87
N ALA A 199 -8.55 3.68 -19.12
CA ALA A 199 -7.82 4.94 -18.93
C ALA A 199 -6.53 4.74 -18.13
N GLY A 200 -6.57 3.99 -17.03
CA GLY A 200 -5.40 3.69 -16.20
C GLY A 200 -4.34 2.91 -16.95
N MET A 201 -4.71 1.78 -17.55
CA MET A 201 -3.79 0.97 -18.36
C MET A 201 -3.24 1.76 -19.56
N GLY A 202 -4.10 2.51 -20.27
CA GLY A 202 -3.69 3.33 -21.40
C GLY A 202 -2.72 4.44 -21.01
N GLY A 203 -2.99 5.13 -19.91
CA GLY A 203 -2.13 6.20 -19.37
C GLY A 203 -0.75 5.70 -18.98
N PHE A 204 -0.66 4.63 -18.20
CA PHE A 204 0.63 4.04 -17.80
C PHE A 204 1.37 3.40 -18.99
N ASN A 205 0.67 2.81 -19.98
CA ASN A 205 1.28 2.35 -21.23
C ASN A 205 1.89 3.52 -22.04
N ALA A 206 1.22 4.68 -22.09
CA ALA A 206 1.73 5.87 -22.78
C ALA A 206 3.02 6.39 -22.16
N MET A 207 3.17 6.22 -20.83
CA MET A 207 4.38 6.58 -20.09
C MET A 207 5.50 5.53 -20.18
N HIS A 208 5.26 4.39 -20.84
CA HIS A 208 6.20 3.25 -20.86
C HIS A 208 6.57 2.74 -19.46
N ALA A 209 5.63 2.84 -18.50
CA ALA A 209 5.88 2.48 -17.11
C ALA A 209 5.53 1.02 -16.79
N LEU A 210 4.66 0.40 -17.60
CA LEU A 210 4.21 -0.99 -17.40
C LEU A 210 5.11 -1.98 -18.13
N SER A 211 5.28 -3.15 -17.50
CA SER A 211 5.85 -4.32 -18.17
C SER A 211 5.00 -4.73 -19.38
N THR A 212 5.64 -5.18 -20.42
CA THR A 212 4.99 -5.66 -21.66
C THR A 212 5.17 -7.16 -21.87
N ARG A 213 5.54 -7.91 -20.83
CA ARG A 213 5.76 -9.37 -20.87
C ARG A 213 4.44 -10.15 -20.94
N ASN A 214 3.71 -9.97 -22.04
CA ASN A 214 2.37 -10.56 -22.24
C ASN A 214 2.35 -12.08 -22.33
N GLU A 215 3.46 -12.72 -22.73
CA GLU A 215 3.60 -14.17 -22.87
C GLU A 215 3.72 -14.90 -21.53
N SER A 216 4.07 -14.20 -20.45
CA SER A 216 4.20 -14.78 -19.10
C SER A 216 3.86 -13.75 -18.02
N PRO A 217 2.58 -13.36 -17.88
CA PRO A 217 2.13 -12.34 -16.94
C PRO A 217 2.56 -12.60 -15.50
N GLU A 218 2.48 -13.85 -15.06
CA GLU A 218 2.80 -14.28 -13.71
C GLU A 218 4.27 -14.04 -13.32
N THR A 219 5.16 -13.89 -14.30
CA THR A 219 6.58 -13.61 -14.10
C THR A 219 6.97 -12.18 -14.46
N ALA A 220 6.02 -11.32 -14.80
CA ALA A 220 6.28 -9.96 -15.29
C ALA A 220 6.78 -9.02 -14.18
N SER A 221 6.17 -9.06 -12.99
CA SER A 221 6.68 -8.32 -11.83
C SER A 221 7.87 -9.07 -11.24
N ARG A 222 9.09 -8.53 -11.47
CA ARG A 222 10.38 -9.15 -11.11
C ARG A 222 11.36 -8.14 -10.53
N PRO A 223 11.07 -7.55 -9.37
CA PRO A 223 11.98 -6.59 -8.76
C PRO A 223 13.39 -7.15 -8.62
N PHE A 224 14.38 -6.30 -8.88
CA PHE A 224 15.82 -6.60 -8.80
C PHE A 224 16.38 -7.54 -9.89
N ASP A 225 15.54 -8.15 -10.72
CA ASP A 225 15.99 -8.97 -11.85
C ASP A 225 16.51 -8.09 -12.99
N ALA A 226 17.62 -8.49 -13.63
CA ALA A 226 18.23 -7.71 -14.73
C ALA A 226 17.32 -7.54 -15.94
N THR A 227 16.32 -8.43 -16.13
CA THR A 227 15.39 -8.42 -17.27
C THR A 227 14.04 -7.75 -16.95
N ARG A 228 13.93 -7.03 -15.84
CA ARG A 228 12.73 -6.26 -15.50
C ARG A 228 12.51 -5.12 -16.50
N ASP A 229 11.27 -4.86 -16.87
CA ASP A 229 10.89 -3.94 -17.95
C ASP A 229 9.78 -2.95 -17.58
N GLY A 230 9.39 -2.89 -16.30
CA GLY A 230 8.32 -2.02 -15.80
C GLY A 230 7.49 -2.70 -14.73
N PHE A 231 6.59 -1.94 -14.09
CA PHE A 231 5.73 -2.50 -13.05
C PHE A 231 4.50 -3.21 -13.63
N VAL A 232 3.88 -4.08 -12.85
CA VAL A 232 2.58 -4.67 -13.14
C VAL A 232 1.54 -3.91 -12.30
N LEU A 233 0.52 -3.34 -12.96
CA LEU A 233 -0.54 -2.62 -12.27
C LEU A 233 -1.39 -3.59 -11.44
N GLY A 234 -1.66 -3.24 -10.18
CA GLY A 234 -2.53 -3.98 -9.28
C GLY A 234 -3.65 -3.09 -8.72
N GLU A 235 -4.59 -3.74 -8.06
CA GLU A 235 -5.70 -3.07 -7.37
C GLU A 235 -5.98 -3.72 -6.02
N GLY A 236 -6.70 -3.04 -5.14
CA GLY A 236 -7.06 -3.56 -3.82
C GLY A 236 -7.04 -2.52 -2.72
N ALA A 237 -6.98 -2.98 -1.48
CA ALA A 237 -6.94 -2.14 -0.30
C ALA A 237 -6.16 -2.81 0.85
N GLY A 238 -5.55 -1.98 1.69
CA GLY A 238 -5.05 -2.35 3.00
C GLY A 238 -5.60 -1.42 4.07
N ALA A 239 -6.05 -1.95 5.18
CA ALA A 239 -6.54 -1.21 6.32
C ALA A 239 -5.80 -1.59 7.60
N ILE A 240 -5.46 -0.60 8.41
CA ILE A 240 -4.74 -0.76 9.66
C ILE A 240 -5.44 0.05 10.74
N ILE A 241 -5.69 -0.54 11.88
CA ILE A 241 -6.16 0.19 13.06
C ILE A 241 -4.95 0.64 13.86
N LEU A 242 -4.72 1.95 13.90
CA LEU A 242 -3.77 2.56 14.81
C LEU A 242 -4.50 3.00 16.07
N GLU A 243 -3.89 2.75 17.23
CA GLU A 243 -4.51 2.96 18.52
C GLU A 243 -3.49 3.48 19.54
N ASP A 244 -3.92 4.37 20.41
CA ASP A 244 -3.15 4.76 21.60
C ASP A 244 -2.82 3.52 22.44
N TYR A 245 -1.58 3.37 22.83
CA TYR A 245 -1.10 2.17 23.56
C TYR A 245 -1.85 1.94 24.87
N GLU A 246 -2.08 2.98 25.66
CA GLU A 246 -2.78 2.85 26.93
C GLU A 246 -4.27 2.53 26.73
N HIS A 247 -4.89 3.07 25.68
CA HIS A 247 -6.26 2.71 25.28
C HIS A 247 -6.34 1.24 24.87
N ALA A 248 -5.43 0.78 23.99
CA ALA A 248 -5.37 -0.62 23.55
C ALA A 248 -5.16 -1.60 24.72
N LYS A 249 -4.25 -1.27 25.62
CA LYS A 249 -3.95 -2.05 26.81
C LYS A 249 -5.14 -2.12 27.78
N ALA A 250 -5.81 -1.00 28.02
CA ALA A 250 -6.97 -0.92 28.91
C ALA A 250 -8.13 -1.83 28.46
N ARG A 251 -8.33 -2.00 27.15
CA ARG A 251 -9.36 -2.90 26.61
C ARG A 251 -8.88 -4.32 26.31
N GLY A 252 -7.60 -4.64 26.60
CA GLY A 252 -7.02 -5.96 26.36
C GLY A 252 -6.89 -6.32 24.87
N ALA A 253 -6.62 -5.33 24.02
CA ALA A 253 -6.44 -5.54 22.59
C ALA A 253 -5.24 -6.43 22.27
N LYS A 254 -5.34 -7.22 21.20
CA LYS A 254 -4.15 -7.76 20.54
C LYS A 254 -3.35 -6.60 19.97
N ILE A 255 -2.05 -6.60 20.20
CA ILE A 255 -1.13 -5.63 19.62
C ILE A 255 -0.19 -6.38 18.68
N TYR A 256 -0.18 -6.00 17.41
CA TYR A 256 0.70 -6.59 16.40
C TYR A 256 2.10 -5.99 16.44
N ALA A 257 2.17 -4.67 16.53
CA ALA A 257 3.41 -3.91 16.53
C ALA A 257 3.19 -2.50 17.11
N GLU A 258 4.25 -1.82 17.50
CA GLU A 258 4.27 -0.39 17.73
C GLU A 258 4.71 0.34 16.46
N VAL A 259 4.06 1.44 16.11
CA VAL A 259 4.50 2.34 15.03
C VAL A 259 5.44 3.36 15.64
N LEU A 260 6.74 3.17 15.43
CA LEU A 260 7.77 4.00 16.07
C LEU A 260 8.08 5.27 15.32
N GLY A 261 7.94 5.30 14.00
CA GLY A 261 8.32 6.45 13.22
C GLY A 261 7.71 6.50 11.84
N GLY A 262 7.65 7.71 11.31
CA GLY A 262 7.34 8.01 9.93
C GLY A 262 8.32 9.02 9.37
N GLY A 263 8.81 8.79 8.17
CA GLY A 263 9.68 9.70 7.42
C GLY A 263 8.97 10.21 6.18
N LEU A 264 9.16 11.49 5.87
CA LEU A 264 8.68 12.14 4.66
C LEU A 264 9.83 12.91 4.02
N SER A 265 9.87 12.92 2.68
CA SER A 265 10.78 13.76 1.89
C SER A 265 10.23 13.99 0.49
N SER A 266 10.90 14.82 -0.29
CA SER A 266 10.62 15.01 -1.71
C SER A 266 11.92 14.94 -2.50
N ASP A 267 11.88 14.32 -3.70
CA ASP A 267 13.01 14.30 -4.62
C ASP A 267 13.29 15.68 -5.23
N ALA A 268 12.25 16.51 -5.38
CA ALA A 268 12.34 17.85 -6.03
C ALA A 268 13.13 17.83 -7.35
N TYR A 269 12.93 16.79 -8.16
CA TYR A 269 13.73 16.54 -9.36
C TYR A 269 12.91 16.42 -10.64
N HIS A 270 12.04 15.41 -10.74
CA HIS A 270 11.27 15.11 -11.94
C HIS A 270 9.89 14.55 -11.58
N MET A 271 8.89 14.71 -12.47
CA MET A 271 7.51 14.23 -12.21
C MET A 271 7.40 12.72 -12.01
N THR A 272 8.26 11.92 -12.66
CA THR A 272 8.11 10.46 -12.68
C THR A 272 9.42 9.69 -12.46
N ALA A 273 10.57 10.33 -12.69
CA ALA A 273 11.88 9.69 -12.49
C ALA A 273 12.41 9.98 -11.07
N PRO A 274 13.03 8.98 -10.42
CA PRO A 274 13.71 9.20 -9.15
C PRO A 274 14.93 10.13 -9.34
N HIS A 275 15.33 10.79 -8.25
CA HIS A 275 16.57 11.55 -8.26
C HIS A 275 17.77 10.61 -8.53
N PRO A 276 18.68 10.90 -9.46
CA PRO A 276 19.76 9.99 -9.86
C PRO A 276 20.69 9.60 -8.70
N ASP A 277 20.90 10.51 -7.75
CA ASP A 277 21.73 10.27 -6.56
C ASP A 277 20.91 9.74 -5.37
N GLY A 278 19.60 9.50 -5.52
CA GLY A 278 18.73 8.97 -4.48
C GLY A 278 18.58 9.85 -3.23
N ILE A 279 18.84 11.15 -3.33
CA ILE A 279 18.90 12.06 -2.16
C ILE A 279 17.59 12.06 -1.37
N GLY A 280 16.44 12.10 -2.05
CA GLY A 280 15.13 12.06 -1.39
C GLY A 280 14.88 10.73 -0.69
N VAL A 281 15.24 9.62 -1.33
CA VAL A 281 15.10 8.26 -0.78
C VAL A 281 16.01 8.06 0.43
N ILE A 282 17.24 8.55 0.39
CA ILE A 282 18.16 8.55 1.54
C ILE A 282 17.57 9.38 2.68
N ALA A 283 17.11 10.59 2.38
CA ALA A 283 16.58 11.50 3.38
C ALA A 283 15.33 10.92 4.08
N VAL A 284 14.41 10.28 3.36
CA VAL A 284 13.19 9.73 3.96
C VAL A 284 13.50 8.60 4.94
N MET A 285 14.43 7.71 4.61
CA MET A 285 14.82 6.62 5.52
C MET A 285 15.54 7.17 6.77
N LYS A 286 16.45 8.15 6.61
CA LYS A 286 17.11 8.83 7.75
C LYS A 286 16.08 9.54 8.62
N ASN A 287 15.16 10.33 8.04
CA ASN A 287 14.11 11.00 8.78
C ASN A 287 13.22 10.00 9.56
N CYS A 288 12.96 8.83 8.97
CA CYS A 288 12.17 7.79 9.62
C CYS A 288 12.90 7.20 10.84
N LEU A 289 14.18 6.88 10.71
CA LEU A 289 15.03 6.40 11.81
C LEU A 289 15.14 7.44 12.94
N ASP A 290 15.41 8.70 12.59
CA ASP A 290 15.51 9.81 13.55
C ASP A 290 14.19 10.02 14.30
N ASN A 291 13.04 9.98 13.58
CA ASN A 291 11.71 10.11 14.19
C ASN A 291 11.38 8.93 15.13
N ALA A 292 11.90 7.74 14.82
CA ALA A 292 11.75 6.54 15.64
C ALA A 292 12.75 6.49 16.82
N GLY A 293 13.80 7.30 16.82
CA GLY A 293 14.90 7.23 17.78
C GLY A 293 15.73 5.94 17.65
N LEU A 294 15.80 5.37 16.43
CA LEU A 294 16.53 4.14 16.15
C LEU A 294 17.78 4.40 15.30
N LYS A 295 18.70 3.45 15.38
CA LYS A 295 19.90 3.41 14.54
C LYS A 295 19.69 2.49 13.33
N PRO A 296 20.47 2.63 12.26
CA PRO A 296 20.44 1.70 11.12
C PRO A 296 20.56 0.24 11.53
N GLU A 297 21.40 -0.07 12.54
CA GLU A 297 21.67 -1.44 13.01
C GLU A 297 20.47 -2.12 13.69
N ASP A 298 19.45 -1.36 14.07
CA ASP A 298 18.25 -1.88 14.71
C ASP A 298 17.26 -2.50 13.71
N VAL A 299 17.41 -2.24 12.39
CA VAL A 299 16.46 -2.67 11.36
C VAL A 299 16.79 -4.08 10.84
N ASP A 300 15.82 -4.98 10.91
CA ASP A 300 15.96 -6.37 10.47
C ASP A 300 15.38 -6.64 9.09
N HIS A 301 14.34 -5.89 8.69
CA HIS A 301 13.59 -6.10 7.47
C HIS A 301 13.22 -4.77 6.80
N ILE A 302 13.36 -4.73 5.47
CA ILE A 302 12.86 -3.63 4.63
C ILE A 302 11.97 -4.21 3.54
N ASN A 303 10.68 -3.85 3.56
CA ASN A 303 9.81 -4.01 2.41
C ASN A 303 9.99 -2.78 1.52
N THR A 304 10.61 -2.98 0.36
CA THR A 304 10.99 -1.90 -0.54
C THR A 304 9.82 -1.40 -1.38
N HIS A 305 9.98 -0.20 -1.92
CA HIS A 305 9.11 0.23 -3.01
C HIS A 305 9.24 -0.69 -4.23
N GLY A 306 10.44 -1.07 -4.64
CA GLY A 306 10.76 -2.19 -5.53
C GLY A 306 9.71 -2.52 -6.60
N THR A 307 9.50 -1.61 -7.57
CA THR A 307 8.40 -1.69 -8.54
C THR A 307 8.71 -2.56 -9.76
N SER A 308 9.87 -3.18 -9.84
CA SER A 308 10.32 -3.89 -11.07
C SER A 308 10.63 -2.92 -12.23
N THR A 309 11.05 -1.70 -11.92
CA THR A 309 11.49 -0.73 -12.92
C THR A 309 13.00 -0.69 -13.01
N PRO A 310 13.60 -0.53 -14.21
CA PRO A 310 15.05 -0.58 -14.39
C PRO A 310 15.82 0.40 -13.51
N LEU A 311 15.34 1.64 -13.38
CA LEU A 311 16.03 2.70 -12.63
C LEU A 311 15.65 2.72 -11.15
N GLY A 312 14.35 2.52 -10.84
CA GLY A 312 13.82 2.67 -9.47
C GLY A 312 14.44 1.66 -8.50
N ASP A 313 14.49 0.40 -8.88
CA ASP A 313 14.99 -0.68 -8.02
C ASP A 313 16.47 -0.49 -7.66
N VAL A 314 17.30 -0.09 -8.64
CA VAL A 314 18.75 0.18 -8.42
C VAL A 314 18.94 1.40 -7.52
N ALA A 315 18.19 2.47 -7.76
CA ALA A 315 18.30 3.71 -6.97
C ALA A 315 17.93 3.46 -5.50
N GLU A 316 16.87 2.67 -5.25
CA GLU A 316 16.45 2.33 -3.89
C GLU A 316 17.49 1.48 -3.16
N LEU A 317 18.03 0.43 -3.79
CA LEU A 317 19.03 -0.42 -3.17
C LEU A 317 20.35 0.32 -2.90
N LYS A 318 20.76 1.25 -3.77
CA LYS A 318 21.89 2.15 -3.50
C LYS A 318 21.63 3.04 -2.30
N ALA A 319 20.42 3.61 -2.20
CA ALA A 319 20.04 4.43 -1.05
C ALA A 319 20.01 3.62 0.26
N ILE A 320 19.52 2.38 0.22
CA ILE A 320 19.57 1.46 1.37
C ILE A 320 21.03 1.20 1.78
N THR A 321 21.91 0.91 0.83
CA THR A 321 23.34 0.70 1.13
C THR A 321 23.98 1.95 1.75
N GLU A 322 23.63 3.14 1.26
CA GLU A 322 24.13 4.42 1.80
C GLU A 322 23.65 4.70 3.23
N VAL A 323 22.38 4.38 3.54
CA VAL A 323 21.79 4.63 4.86
C VAL A 323 22.28 3.61 5.90
N PHE A 324 22.33 2.33 5.52
CA PHE A 324 22.58 1.22 6.44
C PHE A 324 24.04 0.73 6.43
N GLY A 325 24.87 1.19 5.49
CA GLY A 325 26.29 0.82 5.40
C GLY A 325 26.47 -0.71 5.34
N GLU A 326 27.45 -1.22 6.09
CA GLU A 326 27.72 -2.66 6.16
C GLU A 326 26.54 -3.47 6.74
N HIS A 327 25.67 -2.83 7.55
CA HIS A 327 24.49 -3.49 8.12
C HIS A 327 23.44 -3.86 7.04
N ALA A 328 23.42 -3.17 5.89
CA ALA A 328 22.52 -3.49 4.77
C ALA A 328 22.58 -4.98 4.36
N LYS A 329 23.74 -5.62 4.49
CA LYS A 329 23.97 -7.03 4.17
C LYS A 329 23.27 -7.98 5.16
N ASN A 330 22.95 -7.50 6.36
CA ASN A 330 22.29 -8.25 7.43
C ASN A 330 20.78 -8.06 7.45
N ILE A 331 20.24 -7.15 6.64
CA ILE A 331 18.81 -6.86 6.53
C ILE A 331 18.18 -7.81 5.51
N ASN A 332 17.02 -8.40 5.85
CA ASN A 332 16.18 -9.03 4.83
C ASN A 332 15.45 -7.94 4.04
N ILE A 333 15.80 -7.80 2.79
CA ILE A 333 15.18 -6.85 1.84
C ILE A 333 14.25 -7.64 0.93
N ASN A 334 13.03 -7.18 0.70
CA ASN A 334 12.14 -7.79 -0.28
C ASN A 334 11.22 -6.78 -0.95
N SER A 335 10.58 -7.19 -2.04
CA SER A 335 9.45 -6.48 -2.65
C SER A 335 8.27 -7.43 -2.84
N THR A 336 7.21 -7.20 -2.07
CA THR A 336 5.95 -7.94 -2.21
C THR A 336 5.20 -7.59 -3.50
N LYS A 337 5.58 -6.50 -4.19
CA LYS A 337 5.05 -6.16 -5.52
C LYS A 337 5.38 -7.21 -6.59
N SER A 338 6.37 -8.06 -6.34
CA SER A 338 6.60 -9.24 -7.19
C SER A 338 5.39 -10.17 -7.27
N MET A 339 4.53 -10.16 -6.22
CA MET A 339 3.35 -11.01 -6.06
C MET A 339 2.04 -10.24 -6.29
N THR A 340 1.90 -9.07 -5.66
CA THR A 340 0.67 -8.27 -5.71
C THR A 340 0.55 -7.36 -6.94
N GLY A 341 1.66 -7.10 -7.64
CA GLY A 341 1.76 -5.94 -8.50
C GLY A 341 1.80 -4.64 -7.70
N HIS A 342 1.72 -3.52 -8.37
CA HIS A 342 1.77 -2.20 -7.75
C HIS A 342 0.36 -1.63 -7.56
N LEU A 343 -0.12 -1.58 -6.32
CA LEU A 343 -1.47 -1.11 -5.95
C LEU A 343 -1.55 0.42 -5.81
N LEU A 344 -0.60 1.18 -6.39
CA LEU A 344 -0.58 2.64 -6.37
C LEU A 344 -0.82 3.22 -4.96
N GLY A 345 -1.91 3.98 -4.77
CA GLY A 345 -2.22 4.61 -3.49
C GLY A 345 -2.46 3.64 -2.32
N ALA A 346 -2.80 2.38 -2.60
CA ALA A 346 -2.95 1.35 -1.59
C ALA A 346 -1.62 0.63 -1.23
N ALA A 347 -0.57 0.81 -2.03
CA ALA A 347 0.67 0.04 -1.93
C ALA A 347 1.29 0.08 -0.53
N GLY A 348 1.50 1.27 0.04
CA GLY A 348 2.12 1.41 1.36
C GLY A 348 1.36 0.70 2.47
N ALA A 349 0.03 0.61 2.38
CA ALA A 349 -0.80 -0.07 3.38
C ALA A 349 -0.63 -1.60 3.32
N VAL A 350 -0.77 -2.20 2.13
CA VAL A 350 -0.63 -3.65 2.00
C VAL A 350 0.80 -4.11 2.29
N GLU A 351 1.79 -3.31 1.95
CA GLU A 351 3.21 -3.57 2.22
C GLU A 351 3.54 -3.44 3.72
N SER A 352 2.95 -2.47 4.40
CA SER A 352 3.04 -2.36 5.86
C SER A 352 2.40 -3.55 6.56
N ILE A 353 1.24 -4.02 6.09
CA ILE A 353 0.59 -5.24 6.59
C ILE A 353 1.53 -6.45 6.40
N ALA A 354 2.17 -6.60 5.23
CA ALA A 354 3.12 -7.67 4.99
C ALA A 354 4.33 -7.62 5.94
N ALA A 355 4.87 -6.41 6.21
CA ALA A 355 5.97 -6.21 7.15
C ALA A 355 5.56 -6.55 8.60
N ILE A 356 4.37 -6.13 9.03
CA ILE A 356 3.82 -6.45 10.36
C ILE A 356 3.60 -7.96 10.53
N LEU A 357 3.04 -8.63 9.51
CA LEU A 357 2.84 -10.08 9.54
C LEU A 357 4.17 -10.84 9.51
N ALA A 358 5.19 -10.31 8.82
CA ALA A 358 6.55 -10.89 8.88
C ALA A 358 7.13 -10.86 10.30
N MET A 359 6.88 -9.79 11.06
CA MET A 359 7.26 -9.69 12.48
C MET A 359 6.49 -10.70 13.35
N GLU A 360 5.17 -10.81 13.12
CA GLU A 360 4.31 -11.72 13.89
C GLU A 360 4.73 -13.18 13.70
N HIS A 361 4.97 -13.59 12.46
CA HIS A 361 5.22 -14.98 12.11
C HIS A 361 6.70 -15.36 12.08
N GLY A 362 7.63 -14.42 12.17
CA GLY A 362 9.06 -14.68 12.08
C GLY A 362 9.51 -15.22 10.72
N ILE A 363 8.86 -14.77 9.65
CA ILE A 363 9.13 -15.16 8.25
C ILE A 363 9.08 -13.93 7.37
N VAL A 364 10.13 -13.69 6.57
CA VAL A 364 10.12 -12.65 5.55
C VAL A 364 9.67 -13.26 4.21
N PRO A 365 8.59 -12.75 3.60
CA PRO A 365 8.11 -13.22 2.28
C PRO A 365 9.15 -12.99 1.18
N PRO A 366 9.15 -13.79 0.11
CA PRO A 366 10.13 -13.64 -0.96
C PRO A 366 9.84 -12.48 -1.90
N THR A 367 10.90 -12.00 -2.56
CA THR A 367 10.79 -11.38 -3.89
C THR A 367 10.82 -12.51 -4.91
N ILE A 368 9.72 -12.76 -5.62
CA ILE A 368 9.65 -13.84 -6.61
C ILE A 368 10.11 -13.36 -8.01
N ASN A 369 10.24 -14.32 -8.93
CA ASN A 369 10.56 -14.09 -10.35
C ASN A 369 11.97 -13.60 -10.63
N HIS A 370 12.90 -13.66 -9.67
CA HIS A 370 14.29 -13.34 -9.92
C HIS A 370 15.01 -14.53 -10.57
N SER A 371 15.59 -14.31 -11.74
CA SER A 371 16.30 -15.33 -12.53
C SER A 371 17.65 -14.85 -13.06
N VAL A 372 17.82 -13.57 -13.29
CA VAL A 372 19.03 -12.98 -13.86
C VAL A 372 19.57 -11.89 -12.94
N VAL A 373 20.82 -12.04 -12.51
CA VAL A 373 21.50 -11.07 -11.64
C VAL A 373 21.70 -9.75 -12.38
N ASP A 374 21.39 -8.63 -11.72
CA ASP A 374 21.69 -7.29 -12.22
C ASP A 374 23.05 -6.83 -11.66
N GLU A 375 24.00 -6.59 -12.55
CA GLU A 375 25.38 -6.16 -12.20
C GLU A 375 25.42 -4.80 -11.49
N ASN A 376 24.36 -3.99 -11.57
CA ASN A 376 24.24 -2.71 -10.88
C ASN A 376 23.78 -2.82 -9.43
N ILE A 377 23.44 -4.04 -8.97
CA ILE A 377 22.97 -4.33 -7.62
C ILE A 377 24.06 -5.10 -6.86
N ASP A 378 24.35 -4.68 -5.63
CA ASP A 378 25.33 -5.38 -4.78
C ASP A 378 24.83 -6.81 -4.46
N ALA A 379 25.57 -7.80 -4.95
CA ALA A 379 25.26 -9.21 -4.76
C ALA A 379 25.37 -9.69 -3.30
N GLN A 380 25.88 -8.87 -2.38
CA GLN A 380 25.97 -9.19 -0.95
C GLN A 380 24.67 -8.85 -0.19
N LEU A 381 23.75 -8.08 -0.79
CA LEU A 381 22.45 -7.78 -0.18
C LEU A 381 21.56 -9.02 -0.12
N ASN A 382 20.91 -9.23 1.01
CA ASN A 382 19.92 -10.32 1.15
C ASN A 382 18.55 -9.86 0.64
N LEU A 383 18.31 -10.00 -0.66
CA LEU A 383 17.06 -9.60 -1.33
C LEU A 383 15.89 -10.59 -1.12
N THR A 384 16.07 -11.58 -0.27
CA THR A 384 15.07 -12.63 0.03
C THR A 384 14.46 -13.24 -1.24
N LEU A 385 15.33 -13.66 -2.19
CA LEU A 385 14.92 -14.06 -3.53
C LEU A 385 14.23 -15.42 -3.57
N ASN A 386 13.10 -15.50 -4.27
CA ASN A 386 12.34 -16.69 -4.68
C ASN A 386 11.83 -17.62 -3.56
N LYS A 387 12.32 -17.48 -2.34
CA LYS A 387 11.90 -18.29 -1.19
C LYS A 387 11.80 -17.45 0.07
N ALA A 388 10.73 -17.63 0.83
CA ALA A 388 10.58 -17.02 2.14
C ALA A 388 11.72 -17.45 3.08
N GLN A 389 12.15 -16.54 3.94
CA GLN A 389 13.24 -16.78 4.89
C GLN A 389 12.73 -16.64 6.33
N LYS A 390 13.09 -17.59 7.20
CA LYS A 390 12.86 -17.45 8.64
C LYS A 390 13.77 -16.34 9.19
N ARG A 391 13.18 -15.42 9.92
CA ARG A 391 13.89 -14.30 10.56
C ARG A 391 13.10 -13.84 11.78
N ASP A 392 13.73 -13.71 12.93
CA ASP A 392 13.13 -12.96 14.03
C ASP A 392 13.23 -11.48 13.69
N VAL A 393 12.13 -10.93 13.17
CA VAL A 393 12.03 -9.53 12.76
C VAL A 393 11.55 -8.74 13.97
N ARG A 394 12.42 -7.93 14.55
CA ARG A 394 12.08 -7.04 15.67
C ARG A 394 11.70 -5.64 15.19
N VAL A 395 12.36 -5.18 14.13
CA VAL A 395 12.12 -3.88 13.51
C VAL A 395 11.98 -4.04 12.01
N ALA A 396 10.88 -3.56 11.46
CA ALA A 396 10.58 -3.58 10.03
C ALA A 396 10.31 -2.17 9.49
N MET A 397 10.83 -1.88 8.32
CA MET A 397 10.64 -0.64 7.58
C MET A 397 9.86 -0.92 6.29
N SER A 398 8.91 -0.06 5.93
CA SER A 398 8.19 -0.10 4.65
C SER A 398 8.41 1.21 3.90
N ASN A 399 8.97 1.11 2.68
CA ASN A 399 9.30 2.23 1.81
C ASN A 399 8.28 2.39 0.70
N THR A 400 7.86 3.61 0.43
CA THR A 400 6.97 3.92 -0.68
C THR A 400 7.36 5.22 -1.35
N PHE A 401 7.62 5.19 -2.67
CA PHE A 401 8.07 6.34 -3.45
C PHE A 401 7.09 6.61 -4.60
N GLY A 402 6.51 7.80 -4.62
CA GLY A 402 5.44 8.16 -5.56
C GLY A 402 5.89 9.14 -6.65
N PHE A 403 5.20 9.10 -7.78
CA PHE A 403 5.30 10.15 -8.79
C PHE A 403 5.08 11.52 -8.17
N GLY A 404 5.79 12.54 -8.67
CA GLY A 404 5.90 13.85 -8.02
C GLY A 404 7.08 13.93 -7.06
N GLY A 405 7.84 12.83 -6.89
CA GLY A 405 8.95 12.73 -5.94
C GLY A 405 8.51 12.61 -4.49
N HIS A 406 7.30 12.12 -4.24
CA HIS A 406 6.76 11.91 -2.90
C HIS A 406 7.36 10.64 -2.28
N ASN A 407 8.15 10.80 -1.23
CA ASN A 407 8.76 9.69 -0.51
C ASN A 407 8.17 9.57 0.89
N ALA A 408 7.74 8.37 1.27
CA ALA A 408 7.24 8.04 2.59
C ALA A 408 7.85 6.72 3.10
N CYS A 409 8.17 6.68 4.38
CA CYS A 409 8.71 5.51 5.05
C CYS A 409 8.03 5.35 6.40
N VAL A 410 7.59 4.14 6.75
CA VAL A 410 6.99 3.83 8.05
C VAL A 410 7.79 2.73 8.72
N LEU A 411 7.96 2.85 10.04
CA LEU A 411 8.77 1.92 10.83
C LEU A 411 7.95 1.32 11.96
N PHE A 412 7.99 0.00 12.04
CA PHE A 412 7.29 -0.81 13.02
C PHE A 412 8.27 -1.56 13.92
N LYS A 413 7.88 -1.74 15.19
CA LYS A 413 8.65 -2.52 16.16
C LYS A 413 7.77 -3.53 16.87
N LYS A 414 8.27 -4.76 17.01
CA LYS A 414 7.67 -5.81 17.82
C LYS A 414 7.70 -5.39 19.29
N LEU A 415 6.59 -5.55 20.00
CA LEU A 415 6.55 -5.41 21.44
C LEU A 415 7.03 -6.70 22.11
N ASP A 416 7.78 -6.54 23.19
CA ASP A 416 8.27 -7.66 24.03
C ASP A 416 7.14 -8.26 24.86
#